data_dbaba6095ecbb3511355ea9ded400a60
#
_entry.id   dbaba6095ecbb3511355ea9ded400a60
#
_cell.length_a   1.000
_cell.length_b   1.000
_cell.length_c   1.000
_cell.angle_alpha   90.00
_cell.angle_beta   90.00
_cell.angle_gamma   90.00
#
_symmetry.space_group_name_H-M   'P 1'
#
loop_
_entity.id
_entity.type
_entity.pdbx_description
1 polymer ?
#
loop_
_entity_poly.entity_id
_entity_poly.type
_entity_poly.pdbx_seq_one_letter_code
_entity_poly.pdbx_strand_id
1 'polypeptide(L)'
;VQTLAQLKAGELRGITHLKISEQLTEFPMEILDLAETLEVLDLSGNQLNAFPAEFAQLTKLKIVFASNNPFTTLPEVLGRCPNLEMIGFKSCAIKEVPANSLPPKLRWLILTDNNIEQLPDTLGQCVHLKKLALAGNQLTSLPQSMLHCHELELVRISANQLTECPDQLLNLPKLAWFAFSGNPFSQHNLELDTVPCVDFSQLELHHVLGQGASGVISKATWTHNEHQLPDEVAVKVFKGEVTSDGYPNDELQACLKAGSHPNLVKSLAQVQQPDNLALIMDLIPSHYQNLGLPPTLVTCTRDTFPADFSLEQTQIDKIVQQMRDVFTHLHQNKVCHGDLYAHNTLFDRDANILVGDFGAASMYHMLSESQQQQIRQIEQRALEHFIDDLASICVQTPDKIVA
;
A
#
# COMPACT_ATOMS: atom_id res chain seq x y z
N VAL A 1 -7.40 8.67 -22.04
CA VAL A 1 -8.75 8.91 -21.55
C VAL A 1 -9.69 9.08 -22.73
N GLN A 2 -10.70 8.26 -22.81
CA GLN A 2 -11.74 8.33 -23.82
C GLN A 2 -12.89 9.22 -23.37
N THR A 3 -13.75 9.58 -24.32
CA THR A 3 -14.90 10.42 -24.05
C THR A 3 -16.22 9.64 -24.24
N LEU A 4 -17.27 10.09 -23.55
CA LEU A 4 -18.62 9.54 -23.72
C LEU A 4 -19.11 9.73 -25.17
N ALA A 5 -18.78 10.85 -25.78
CA ALA A 5 -19.14 11.11 -27.18
C ALA A 5 -18.50 10.10 -28.15
N GLN A 6 -17.23 9.74 -27.95
CA GLN A 6 -16.56 8.69 -28.72
C GLN A 6 -17.24 7.33 -28.54
N LEU A 7 -17.59 7.01 -27.31
CA LEU A 7 -18.30 5.76 -26.99
C LEU A 7 -19.65 5.69 -27.71
N LYS A 8 -20.47 6.72 -27.61
CA LYS A 8 -21.80 6.81 -28.24
C LYS A 8 -21.73 6.82 -29.76
N ALA A 9 -20.67 7.38 -30.34
CA ALA A 9 -20.45 7.41 -31.79
C ALA A 9 -19.98 6.06 -32.35
N GLY A 10 -19.69 5.06 -31.50
CA GLY A 10 -19.17 3.76 -31.92
C GLY A 10 -17.71 3.76 -32.32
N GLU A 11 -16.95 4.82 -32.01
CA GLU A 11 -15.54 4.97 -32.36
C GLU A 11 -14.62 4.07 -31.53
N LEU A 12 -15.10 3.52 -30.41
CA LEU A 12 -14.29 2.78 -29.46
C LEU A 12 -14.45 1.25 -29.59
N ARG A 13 -15.08 0.77 -30.64
CA ARG A 13 -15.28 -0.68 -30.83
C ARG A 13 -13.93 -1.40 -30.92
N GLY A 14 -13.83 -2.53 -30.21
CA GLY A 14 -12.64 -3.38 -30.22
C GLY A 14 -11.57 -2.98 -29.21
N ILE A 15 -11.75 -1.89 -28.47
CA ILE A 15 -10.77 -1.53 -27.42
C ILE A 15 -10.84 -2.53 -26.25
N THR A 16 -9.71 -2.69 -25.56
CA THR A 16 -9.59 -3.55 -24.39
C THR A 16 -9.61 -2.75 -23.08
N HIS A 17 -9.29 -1.47 -23.12
CA HIS A 17 -9.23 -0.58 -21.95
C HIS A 17 -10.07 0.66 -22.21
N LEU A 18 -11.02 0.91 -21.31
CA LEU A 18 -11.89 2.10 -21.34
C LEU A 18 -11.75 2.88 -20.04
N LYS A 19 -11.50 4.19 -20.16
CA LYS A 19 -11.52 5.11 -19.03
C LYS A 19 -12.31 6.36 -19.41
N ILE A 20 -13.40 6.62 -18.66
CA ILE A 20 -14.23 7.83 -18.83
C ILE A 20 -14.43 8.49 -17.46
N SER A 21 -14.12 9.78 -17.38
CA SER A 21 -14.36 10.63 -16.21
C SER A 21 -14.97 11.96 -16.67
N GLU A 22 -16.29 12.01 -16.77
CA GLU A 22 -17.06 13.14 -17.29
C GLU A 22 -18.29 13.44 -16.45
N GLN A 23 -18.22 13.24 -15.13
CA GLN A 23 -19.33 13.46 -14.22
C GLN A 23 -20.57 12.61 -14.57
N LEU A 24 -20.34 11.38 -15.00
CA LEU A 24 -21.43 10.45 -15.35
C LEU A 24 -22.32 10.19 -14.15
N THR A 25 -23.64 10.35 -14.32
CA THR A 25 -24.65 10.06 -13.31
C THR A 25 -25.28 8.68 -13.50
N GLU A 26 -25.14 8.11 -14.69
CA GLU A 26 -25.64 6.79 -15.07
C GLU A 26 -24.56 6.01 -15.82
N PHE A 27 -24.60 4.70 -15.65
CA PHE A 27 -23.74 3.80 -16.43
C PHE A 27 -24.08 3.90 -17.92
N PRO A 28 -23.12 4.26 -18.79
CA PRO A 28 -23.38 4.31 -20.23
C PRO A 28 -23.61 2.90 -20.78
N MET A 29 -24.84 2.63 -21.25
CA MET A 29 -25.18 1.30 -21.76
C MET A 29 -24.40 0.92 -23.02
N GLU A 30 -23.85 1.88 -23.72
CA GLU A 30 -22.98 1.69 -24.90
C GLU A 30 -21.67 0.99 -24.55
N ILE A 31 -21.29 0.95 -23.27
CA ILE A 31 -20.14 0.13 -22.80
C ILE A 31 -20.35 -1.34 -23.13
N LEU A 32 -21.60 -1.80 -23.12
CA LEU A 32 -21.94 -3.20 -23.43
C LEU A 32 -21.64 -3.58 -24.90
N ASP A 33 -21.54 -2.60 -25.78
CA ASP A 33 -21.10 -2.82 -27.17
C ASP A 33 -19.62 -3.28 -27.26
N LEU A 34 -18.86 -3.11 -26.16
CA LEU A 34 -17.47 -3.53 -26.03
C LEU A 34 -17.31 -4.90 -25.34
N ALA A 35 -18.39 -5.62 -25.11
CA ALA A 35 -18.39 -6.83 -24.30
C ALA A 35 -17.46 -7.94 -24.80
N GLU A 36 -17.18 -8.00 -26.11
CA GLU A 36 -16.30 -9.02 -26.69
C GLU A 36 -14.80 -8.75 -26.48
N THR A 37 -14.43 -7.50 -26.15
CA THR A 37 -13.04 -7.10 -26.10
C THR A 37 -12.60 -6.42 -24.79
N LEU A 38 -13.54 -5.83 -24.04
CA LEU A 38 -13.23 -5.01 -22.87
C LEU A 38 -12.70 -5.86 -21.72
N GLU A 39 -11.47 -5.57 -21.30
CA GLU A 39 -10.78 -6.23 -20.19
C GLU A 39 -10.62 -5.32 -18.96
N VAL A 40 -10.43 -4.02 -19.17
CA VAL A 40 -10.25 -3.04 -18.10
C VAL A 40 -11.23 -1.88 -18.29
N LEU A 41 -12.02 -1.64 -17.24
CA LEU A 41 -12.98 -0.54 -17.18
C LEU A 41 -12.65 0.36 -16.00
N ASP A 42 -12.38 1.63 -16.27
CA ASP A 42 -12.16 2.66 -15.25
C ASP A 42 -13.21 3.76 -15.38
N LEU A 43 -14.14 3.77 -14.43
CA LEU A 43 -15.19 4.79 -14.28
C LEU A 43 -15.00 5.63 -13.01
N SER A 44 -13.77 5.71 -12.51
CA SER A 44 -13.44 6.52 -11.34
C SER A 44 -13.69 8.01 -11.60
N GLY A 45 -14.04 8.74 -10.54
CA GLY A 45 -14.23 10.18 -10.62
C GLY A 45 -15.53 10.61 -11.31
N ASN A 46 -16.58 9.81 -11.23
CA ASN A 46 -17.89 10.14 -11.73
C ASN A 46 -18.90 10.32 -10.58
N GLN A 47 -20.19 10.30 -10.90
CA GLN A 47 -21.32 10.42 -9.97
C GLN A 47 -22.19 9.16 -10.00
N LEU A 48 -21.59 8.00 -10.18
CA LEU A 48 -22.31 6.73 -10.28
C LEU A 48 -22.64 6.17 -8.89
N ASN A 49 -23.82 5.57 -8.76
CA ASN A 49 -24.23 4.88 -7.54
C ASN A 49 -24.73 3.45 -7.79
N ALA A 50 -24.76 3.02 -9.04
CA ALA A 50 -25.22 1.68 -9.43
C ALA A 50 -24.61 1.24 -10.76
N PHE A 51 -24.55 -0.08 -10.95
CA PHE A 51 -24.33 -0.71 -12.25
C PHE A 51 -25.59 -1.47 -12.67
N PRO A 52 -25.90 -1.54 -13.97
CA PRO A 52 -27.07 -2.30 -14.44
C PRO A 52 -26.83 -3.80 -14.32
N ALA A 53 -27.92 -4.59 -14.30
CA ALA A 53 -27.82 -6.05 -14.28
C ALA A 53 -27.07 -6.59 -15.51
N GLU A 54 -27.17 -5.89 -16.64
CA GLU A 54 -26.50 -6.21 -17.90
C GLU A 54 -24.98 -6.07 -17.85
N PHE A 55 -24.44 -5.46 -16.79
CA PHE A 55 -22.99 -5.39 -16.55
C PHE A 55 -22.33 -6.78 -16.61
N ALA A 56 -23.04 -7.82 -16.21
CA ALA A 56 -22.57 -9.20 -16.29
C ALA A 56 -22.31 -9.71 -17.71
N GLN A 57 -22.80 -9.00 -18.74
CA GLN A 57 -22.50 -9.30 -20.15
C GLN A 57 -21.04 -9.00 -20.51
N LEU A 58 -20.34 -8.21 -19.70
CA LEU A 58 -18.91 -7.92 -19.86
C LEU A 58 -18.07 -9.12 -19.43
N THR A 59 -18.17 -10.21 -20.15
CA THR A 59 -17.57 -11.51 -19.78
C THR A 59 -16.05 -11.56 -19.91
N LYS A 60 -15.46 -10.63 -20.65
CA LYS A 60 -14.00 -10.49 -20.80
C LYS A 60 -13.38 -9.59 -19.74
N LEU A 61 -14.20 -8.91 -18.94
CA LEU A 61 -13.75 -7.94 -17.95
C LEU A 61 -12.92 -8.63 -16.87
N LYS A 62 -11.70 -8.12 -16.66
CA LYS A 62 -10.75 -8.56 -15.65
C LYS A 62 -10.59 -7.55 -14.51
N ILE A 63 -10.70 -6.27 -14.82
CA ILE A 63 -10.45 -5.17 -13.88
C ILE A 63 -11.55 -4.13 -14.01
N VAL A 64 -12.12 -3.72 -12.86
CA VAL A 64 -13.01 -2.58 -12.76
C VAL A 64 -12.54 -1.62 -11.67
N PHE A 65 -12.41 -0.35 -12.03
CA PHE A 65 -12.20 0.77 -11.11
C PHE A 65 -13.41 1.69 -11.15
N ALA A 66 -13.97 1.99 -10.00
CA ALA A 66 -15.05 2.95 -9.82
C ALA A 66 -14.86 3.80 -8.56
N SER A 67 -13.60 4.13 -8.24
CA SER A 67 -13.25 4.96 -7.11
C SER A 67 -13.81 6.38 -7.26
N ASN A 68 -13.99 7.08 -6.13
CA ASN A 68 -14.53 8.44 -6.12
C ASN A 68 -15.88 8.56 -6.84
N ASN A 69 -16.79 7.65 -6.53
CA ASN A 69 -18.18 7.66 -6.91
C ASN A 69 -19.05 7.48 -5.67
N PRO A 70 -20.30 7.95 -5.66
CA PRO A 70 -21.17 7.87 -4.48
C PRO A 70 -21.88 6.51 -4.33
N PHE A 71 -21.19 5.38 -4.53
CA PHE A 71 -21.73 4.06 -4.22
C PHE A 71 -21.92 3.90 -2.71
N THR A 72 -23.07 3.41 -2.28
CA THR A 72 -23.35 3.04 -0.89
C THR A 72 -23.36 1.52 -0.68
N THR A 73 -23.45 0.77 -1.76
CA THR A 73 -23.42 -0.70 -1.81
C THR A 73 -22.50 -1.13 -2.93
N LEU A 74 -21.63 -2.10 -2.66
CA LEU A 74 -20.84 -2.72 -3.73
C LEU A 74 -21.82 -3.45 -4.69
N PRO A 75 -21.78 -3.17 -6.00
CA PRO A 75 -22.74 -3.75 -6.93
C PRO A 75 -22.76 -5.28 -6.90
N GLU A 76 -23.93 -5.88 -6.65
CA GLU A 76 -24.09 -7.33 -6.62
C GLU A 76 -23.72 -8.01 -7.93
N VAL A 77 -23.94 -7.30 -9.04
CA VAL A 77 -23.65 -7.82 -10.38
C VAL A 77 -22.18 -8.18 -10.58
N LEU A 78 -21.27 -7.58 -9.81
CA LEU A 78 -19.83 -7.91 -9.88
C LEU A 78 -19.58 -9.39 -9.60
N GLY A 79 -20.36 -10.00 -8.72
CA GLY A 79 -20.27 -11.43 -8.40
C GLY A 79 -20.60 -12.36 -9.56
N ARG A 80 -21.29 -11.86 -10.58
CA ARG A 80 -21.66 -12.60 -11.80
C ARG A 80 -20.70 -12.36 -12.97
N CYS A 81 -19.61 -11.64 -12.75
CA CYS A 81 -18.57 -11.42 -13.76
C CYS A 81 -17.52 -12.55 -13.68
N PRO A 82 -17.53 -13.53 -14.62
CA PRO A 82 -16.78 -14.78 -14.41
C PRO A 82 -15.25 -14.63 -14.47
N ASN A 83 -14.76 -13.58 -15.12
CA ASN A 83 -13.32 -13.37 -15.32
C ASN A 83 -12.79 -12.16 -14.53
N LEU A 84 -13.62 -11.56 -13.67
CA LEU A 84 -13.22 -10.38 -12.91
C LEU A 84 -12.24 -10.77 -11.80
N GLU A 85 -11.04 -10.19 -11.86
CA GLU A 85 -9.93 -10.47 -10.95
C GLU A 85 -9.61 -9.31 -10.00
N MET A 86 -9.94 -8.08 -10.38
CA MET A 86 -9.63 -6.90 -9.60
C MET A 86 -10.81 -5.94 -9.54
N ILE A 87 -11.16 -5.53 -8.31
CA ILE A 87 -12.21 -4.58 -8.01
C ILE A 87 -11.62 -3.45 -7.18
N GLY A 88 -11.79 -2.21 -7.64
CA GLY A 88 -11.33 -1.01 -6.93
C GLY A 88 -12.42 0.05 -6.79
N PHE A 89 -12.94 0.21 -5.56
CA PHE A 89 -13.95 1.21 -5.19
C PHE A 89 -13.44 2.06 -4.01
N LYS A 90 -12.29 2.68 -4.19
CA LYS A 90 -11.69 3.55 -3.17
C LYS A 90 -12.47 4.86 -3.04
N SER A 91 -12.58 5.39 -1.82
CA SER A 91 -13.17 6.71 -1.55
C SER A 91 -14.57 6.86 -2.16
N CYS A 92 -15.41 5.87 -1.93
CA CYS A 92 -16.84 5.92 -2.17
C CYS A 92 -17.59 6.16 -0.84
N ALA A 93 -18.82 5.73 -0.73
CA ALA A 93 -19.59 5.80 0.50
C ALA A 93 -20.16 4.42 0.88
N ILE A 94 -19.44 3.36 0.52
CA ILE A 94 -19.93 1.98 0.66
C ILE A 94 -20.08 1.63 2.14
N LYS A 95 -21.29 1.20 2.50
CA LYS A 95 -21.63 0.65 3.82
C LYS A 95 -21.82 -0.87 3.77
N GLU A 96 -22.28 -1.39 2.64
CA GLU A 96 -22.63 -2.79 2.47
C GLU A 96 -21.84 -3.44 1.34
N VAL A 97 -21.26 -4.59 1.64
CA VAL A 97 -20.67 -5.51 0.67
C VAL A 97 -21.56 -6.76 0.64
N PRO A 98 -22.47 -6.88 -0.36
CA PRO A 98 -23.38 -8.01 -0.43
C PRO A 98 -22.64 -9.35 -0.55
N ALA A 99 -23.21 -10.39 0.05
CA ALA A 99 -22.62 -11.74 0.02
C ALA A 99 -22.35 -12.27 -1.38
N ASN A 100 -23.16 -11.87 -2.34
CA ASN A 100 -23.08 -12.31 -3.75
C ASN A 100 -22.32 -11.33 -4.67
N SER A 101 -21.69 -10.30 -4.12
CA SER A 101 -20.96 -9.28 -4.90
C SER A 101 -19.54 -9.67 -5.26
N LEU A 102 -19.00 -10.75 -4.68
CA LEU A 102 -17.60 -11.14 -4.85
C LEU A 102 -17.44 -12.22 -5.92
N PRO A 103 -16.74 -11.93 -7.04
CA PRO A 103 -16.61 -12.87 -8.14
C PRO A 103 -15.63 -14.03 -7.81
N PRO A 104 -15.78 -15.19 -8.52
CA PRO A 104 -15.02 -16.38 -8.17
C PRO A 104 -13.51 -16.30 -8.43
N LYS A 105 -13.07 -15.44 -9.34
CA LYS A 105 -11.65 -15.26 -9.69
C LYS A 105 -11.01 -14.04 -9.03
N LEU A 106 -11.69 -13.43 -8.05
CA LEU A 106 -11.20 -12.23 -7.37
C LEU A 106 -9.81 -12.46 -6.77
N ARG A 107 -8.86 -11.64 -7.19
CA ARG A 107 -7.46 -11.67 -6.77
C ARG A 107 -7.04 -10.44 -5.99
N TRP A 108 -7.65 -9.31 -6.28
CA TRP A 108 -7.34 -8.01 -5.67
C TRP A 108 -8.61 -7.22 -5.40
N LEU A 109 -8.86 -6.90 -4.13
CA LEU A 109 -10.02 -6.13 -3.70
C LEU A 109 -9.56 -4.86 -2.97
N ILE A 110 -9.92 -3.71 -3.52
CA ILE A 110 -9.64 -2.39 -2.94
C ILE A 110 -10.96 -1.73 -2.54
N LEU A 111 -11.16 -1.57 -1.23
CA LEU A 111 -12.31 -0.90 -0.63
C LEU A 111 -11.88 0.18 0.37
N THR A 112 -10.68 0.72 0.18
CA THR A 112 -10.09 1.76 1.03
C THR A 112 -11.00 2.98 1.10
N ASP A 113 -11.11 3.59 2.30
CA ASP A 113 -11.82 4.84 2.53
C ASP A 113 -13.31 4.76 2.13
N ASN A 114 -14.02 3.86 2.79
CA ASN A 114 -15.46 3.71 2.74
C ASN A 114 -16.03 3.70 4.17
N ASN A 115 -17.29 3.28 4.33
CA ASN A 115 -18.00 3.25 5.61
C ASN A 115 -18.42 1.82 5.99
N ILE A 116 -17.63 0.82 5.61
CA ILE A 116 -17.95 -0.59 5.80
C ILE A 116 -17.78 -0.98 7.26
N GLU A 117 -18.83 -1.52 7.89
CA GLU A 117 -18.81 -2.03 9.26
C GLU A 117 -18.58 -3.55 9.32
N GLN A 118 -19.03 -4.27 8.30
CA GLN A 118 -18.93 -5.74 8.21
C GLN A 118 -18.65 -6.19 6.78
N LEU A 119 -17.91 -7.28 6.67
CA LEU A 119 -17.69 -8.00 5.41
C LEU A 119 -18.48 -9.32 5.41
N PRO A 120 -18.92 -9.79 4.25
CA PRO A 120 -19.67 -11.05 4.16
C PRO A 120 -18.77 -12.27 4.38
N ASP A 121 -19.33 -13.34 4.92
CA ASP A 121 -18.63 -14.62 5.10
C ASP A 121 -18.18 -15.24 3.78
N THR A 122 -18.82 -14.87 2.67
CA THR A 122 -18.44 -15.29 1.32
C THR A 122 -17.06 -14.81 0.91
N LEU A 123 -16.48 -13.85 1.61
CA LEU A 123 -15.07 -13.45 1.39
C LEU A 123 -14.13 -14.66 1.55
N GLY A 124 -14.42 -15.59 2.46
CA GLY A 124 -13.67 -16.82 2.64
C GLY A 124 -13.72 -17.79 1.45
N GLN A 125 -14.64 -17.59 0.51
CA GLN A 125 -14.73 -18.36 -0.72
C GLN A 125 -13.82 -17.80 -1.84
N CYS A 126 -13.25 -16.60 -1.64
CA CYS A 126 -12.33 -15.98 -2.58
C CYS A 126 -10.93 -16.62 -2.43
N VAL A 127 -10.78 -17.85 -2.91
CA VAL A 127 -9.57 -18.67 -2.73
C VAL A 127 -8.36 -18.16 -3.51
N HIS A 128 -8.56 -17.28 -4.48
CA HIS A 128 -7.50 -16.66 -5.29
C HIS A 128 -7.09 -15.28 -4.78
N LEU A 129 -7.73 -14.78 -3.72
CA LEU A 129 -7.47 -13.44 -3.20
C LEU A 129 -6.04 -13.34 -2.67
N LYS A 130 -5.26 -12.43 -3.26
CA LYS A 130 -3.86 -12.14 -2.91
C LYS A 130 -3.69 -10.81 -2.20
N LYS A 131 -4.51 -9.83 -2.53
CA LYS A 131 -4.36 -8.45 -2.08
C LYS A 131 -5.69 -7.90 -1.61
N LEU A 132 -5.74 -7.40 -0.38
CA LEU A 132 -6.95 -6.88 0.25
C LEU A 132 -6.65 -5.55 0.94
N ALA A 133 -7.25 -4.48 0.43
CA ALA A 133 -7.09 -3.12 0.94
C ALA A 133 -8.40 -2.61 1.55
N LEU A 134 -8.43 -2.50 2.87
CA LEU A 134 -9.60 -2.14 3.67
C LEU A 134 -9.34 -0.96 4.62
N ALA A 135 -8.21 -0.27 4.48
CA ALA A 135 -7.89 0.85 5.37
C ALA A 135 -8.97 1.94 5.32
N GLY A 136 -9.22 2.58 6.45
CA GLY A 136 -10.14 3.72 6.51
C GLY A 136 -11.61 3.33 6.39
N ASN A 137 -12.00 2.19 6.94
CA ASN A 137 -13.39 1.79 7.10
C ASN A 137 -13.80 1.83 8.58
N GLN A 138 -14.90 1.20 8.92
CA GLN A 138 -15.45 1.14 10.28
C GLN A 138 -15.63 -0.31 10.74
N LEU A 139 -14.76 -1.20 10.26
CA LEU A 139 -14.83 -2.62 10.57
C LEU A 139 -14.61 -2.86 12.07
N THR A 140 -15.52 -3.56 12.71
CA THR A 140 -15.43 -3.94 14.14
C THR A 140 -14.87 -5.35 14.33
N SER A 141 -14.97 -6.17 13.31
CA SER A 141 -14.42 -7.53 13.24
C SER A 141 -14.22 -7.94 11.79
N LEU A 142 -13.54 -9.06 11.58
CA LEU A 142 -13.37 -9.67 10.26
C LEU A 142 -14.02 -11.06 10.25
N PRO A 143 -14.53 -11.53 9.09
CA PRO A 143 -15.11 -12.87 9.01
C PRO A 143 -14.11 -13.96 9.37
N GLN A 144 -14.53 -14.93 10.18
CA GLN A 144 -13.70 -16.11 10.50
C GLN A 144 -13.36 -16.91 9.24
N SER A 145 -14.24 -16.89 8.24
CA SER A 145 -14.03 -17.56 6.96
C SER A 145 -12.77 -17.09 6.21
N MET A 146 -12.21 -15.92 6.56
CA MET A 146 -10.96 -15.42 5.96
C MET A 146 -9.78 -16.37 6.19
N LEU A 147 -9.84 -17.25 7.18
CA LEU A 147 -8.83 -18.30 7.39
C LEU A 147 -8.68 -19.23 6.18
N HIS A 148 -9.67 -19.27 5.29
CA HIS A 148 -9.64 -20.04 4.03
C HIS A 148 -8.99 -19.28 2.85
N CYS A 149 -8.69 -18.01 3.01
CA CYS A 149 -8.01 -17.19 1.99
C CYS A 149 -6.49 -17.46 2.01
N HIS A 150 -6.08 -18.68 1.68
CA HIS A 150 -4.70 -19.16 1.82
C HIS A 150 -3.70 -18.47 0.88
N GLU A 151 -4.17 -17.78 -0.14
CA GLU A 151 -3.33 -17.05 -1.10
C GLU A 151 -3.08 -15.58 -0.71
N LEU A 152 -3.68 -15.09 0.39
CA LEU A 152 -3.46 -13.72 0.82
C LEU A 152 -2.01 -13.47 1.19
N GLU A 153 -1.42 -12.46 0.54
CA GLU A 153 -0.04 -12.01 0.72
C GLU A 153 0.05 -10.58 1.29
N LEU A 154 -0.86 -9.71 0.87
CA LEU A 154 -0.89 -8.31 1.32
C LEU A 154 -2.26 -7.94 1.85
N VAL A 155 -2.31 -7.44 3.10
CA VAL A 155 -3.56 -7.01 3.75
C VAL A 155 -3.35 -5.67 4.45
N ARG A 156 -4.25 -4.72 4.20
CA ARG A 156 -4.32 -3.40 4.82
C ARG A 156 -5.63 -3.27 5.58
N ILE A 157 -5.57 -3.29 6.91
CA ILE A 157 -6.74 -3.10 7.79
C ILE A 157 -6.56 -1.90 8.72
N SER A 158 -5.61 -1.05 8.46
CA SER A 158 -5.35 0.16 9.24
C SER A 158 -6.56 1.09 9.28
N ALA A 159 -6.67 1.90 10.34
CA ALA A 159 -7.72 2.91 10.48
C ALA A 159 -9.14 2.30 10.39
N ASN A 160 -9.39 1.28 11.18
CA ASN A 160 -10.70 0.66 11.38
C ASN A 160 -11.08 0.70 12.88
N GLN A 161 -12.08 -0.05 13.28
CA GLN A 161 -12.59 -0.12 14.65
C GLN A 161 -12.43 -1.53 15.26
N LEU A 162 -11.41 -2.26 14.84
CA LEU A 162 -11.14 -3.61 15.31
C LEU A 162 -10.70 -3.58 16.78
N THR A 163 -11.43 -4.27 17.64
CA THR A 163 -11.15 -4.36 19.09
C THR A 163 -10.16 -5.46 19.45
N GLU A 164 -10.00 -6.44 18.57
CA GLU A 164 -9.08 -7.56 18.74
C GLU A 164 -8.22 -7.74 17.49
N CYS A 165 -6.97 -8.12 17.68
CA CYS A 165 -6.10 -8.49 16.57
C CYS A 165 -6.66 -9.76 15.89
N PRO A 166 -6.86 -9.73 14.56
CA PRO A 166 -7.55 -10.83 13.87
C PRO A 166 -6.64 -12.05 13.71
N ASP A 167 -6.81 -13.04 14.60
CA ASP A 167 -6.04 -14.29 14.58
C ASP A 167 -6.21 -15.07 13.27
N GLN A 168 -7.38 -14.97 12.60
CA GLN A 168 -7.63 -15.58 11.30
C GLN A 168 -6.67 -15.06 10.22
N LEU A 169 -6.15 -13.83 10.32
CA LEU A 169 -5.13 -13.29 9.43
C LEU A 169 -3.71 -13.71 9.85
N LEU A 170 -3.42 -13.67 11.14
CA LEU A 170 -2.08 -13.99 11.65
C LEU A 170 -1.64 -15.42 11.35
N ASN A 171 -2.59 -16.33 11.14
CA ASN A 171 -2.34 -17.73 10.83
C ASN A 171 -2.30 -18.05 9.33
N LEU A 172 -2.48 -17.06 8.46
CA LEU A 172 -2.43 -17.27 7.02
C LEU A 172 -1.02 -17.63 6.55
N PRO A 173 -0.88 -18.65 5.69
CA PRO A 173 0.43 -19.22 5.37
C PRO A 173 1.32 -18.33 4.49
N LYS A 174 0.74 -17.41 3.73
CA LYS A 174 1.46 -16.59 2.76
C LYS A 174 1.46 -15.09 3.08
N LEU A 175 0.79 -14.66 4.16
CA LEU A 175 0.74 -13.24 4.51
C LEU A 175 2.14 -12.72 4.78
N ALA A 176 2.54 -11.67 4.06
CA ALA A 176 3.89 -11.11 4.08
C ALA A 176 3.91 -9.58 4.28
N TRP A 177 2.88 -8.88 3.84
CA TRP A 177 2.78 -7.42 3.91
C TRP A 177 1.47 -7.04 4.63
N PHE A 178 1.60 -6.76 5.92
CA PHE A 178 0.45 -6.55 6.80
C PHE A 178 0.52 -5.20 7.51
N ALA A 179 -0.51 -4.37 7.35
CA ALA A 179 -0.64 -3.08 8.04
C ALA A 179 -1.94 -3.05 8.84
N PHE A 180 -1.85 -2.65 10.12
CA PHE A 180 -2.97 -2.71 11.05
C PHE A 180 -3.01 -1.55 12.06
N SER A 181 -2.24 -0.48 11.84
CA SER A 181 -2.23 0.69 12.73
C SER A 181 -3.60 1.36 12.82
N GLY A 182 -3.83 2.15 13.87
CA GLY A 182 -5.04 2.97 13.99
C GLY A 182 -6.32 2.19 14.30
N ASN A 183 -6.22 1.03 14.91
CA ASN A 183 -7.35 0.26 15.45
C ASN A 183 -7.37 0.31 16.98
N PRO A 184 -8.51 0.11 17.64
CA PRO A 184 -8.56 0.00 19.10
C PRO A 184 -7.56 -1.02 19.66
N PHE A 185 -7.40 -2.20 19.05
CA PHE A 185 -6.46 -3.22 19.53
C PHE A 185 -4.99 -2.80 19.40
N SER A 186 -4.66 -1.86 18.52
CA SER A 186 -3.29 -1.37 18.29
C SER A 186 -3.01 -0.03 18.95
N GLN A 187 -3.91 0.48 19.79
CA GLN A 187 -3.71 1.72 20.54
C GLN A 187 -2.62 1.55 21.60
N HIS A 188 -1.91 2.64 21.86
CA HIS A 188 -0.85 2.69 22.87
C HIS A 188 -0.80 4.07 23.52
N ASN A 189 -0.23 4.14 24.71
CA ASN A 189 -0.05 5.37 25.48
C ASN A 189 1.44 5.77 25.56
N LEU A 190 2.27 5.32 24.62
CA LEU A 190 3.68 5.68 24.62
C LEU A 190 3.84 7.12 24.18
N GLU A 191 4.56 7.91 24.99
CA GLU A 191 5.08 9.18 24.55
C GLU A 191 6.40 8.92 23.80
N LEU A 192 6.43 9.28 22.52
CA LEU A 192 7.57 9.04 21.64
C LEU A 192 8.32 10.37 21.39
N ASP A 193 8.77 11.00 22.48
CA ASP A 193 9.58 12.22 22.44
C ASP A 193 11.06 11.92 22.18
N THR A 194 11.32 11.05 21.22
CA THR A 194 12.68 10.64 20.84
C THR A 194 13.43 11.71 20.05
N VAL A 195 12.70 12.70 19.52
CA VAL A 195 13.22 13.84 18.77
C VAL A 195 12.54 15.12 19.23
N PRO A 196 13.20 16.29 19.12
CA PRO A 196 12.60 17.55 19.57
C PRO A 196 11.37 17.92 18.73
N CYS A 197 10.39 18.54 19.40
CA CYS A 197 9.28 19.21 18.73
C CYS A 197 9.71 20.63 18.36
N VAL A 198 9.47 20.99 17.10
CA VAL A 198 9.77 22.33 16.59
C VAL A 198 8.51 22.98 16.06
N ASP A 199 8.51 24.30 15.99
CA ASP A 199 7.43 25.05 15.36
C ASP A 199 7.62 25.06 13.84
N PHE A 200 6.56 24.88 13.08
CA PHE A 200 6.60 24.87 11.62
C PHE A 200 7.16 26.18 11.04
N SER A 201 6.94 27.31 11.73
CA SER A 201 7.47 28.61 11.35
C SER A 201 9.00 28.71 11.41
N GLN A 202 9.67 27.80 12.11
CA GLN A 202 11.14 27.74 12.15
C GLN A 202 11.75 27.13 10.88
N LEU A 203 10.93 26.62 9.97
CA LEU A 203 11.34 25.98 8.72
C LEU A 203 11.03 26.89 7.53
N GLU A 204 11.95 26.92 6.58
CA GLU A 204 11.76 27.51 5.27
C GLU A 204 11.78 26.39 4.23
N LEU A 205 10.60 26.10 3.65
CA LEU A 205 10.47 25.04 2.65
C LEU A 205 10.96 25.54 1.28
N HIS A 206 11.70 24.71 0.59
CA HIS A 206 12.21 24.93 -0.77
C HIS A 206 11.50 23.99 -1.76
N HIS A 207 12.25 23.44 -2.73
CA HIS A 207 11.67 22.58 -3.76
C HIS A 207 11.21 21.23 -3.22
N VAL A 208 10.22 20.67 -3.88
CA VAL A 208 9.69 19.34 -3.58
C VAL A 208 10.69 18.26 -3.99
N LEU A 209 11.02 17.35 -3.07
CA LEU A 209 11.88 16.20 -3.32
C LEU A 209 11.08 14.96 -3.71
N GLY A 210 9.85 14.83 -3.19
CA GLY A 210 8.98 13.72 -3.46
C GLY A 210 7.57 13.99 -2.98
N GLN A 211 6.63 13.25 -3.54
CA GLN A 211 5.22 13.32 -3.17
C GLN A 211 4.63 11.93 -3.16
N GLY A 212 3.95 11.58 -2.08
CA GLY A 212 3.29 10.31 -1.91
C GLY A 212 1.86 10.46 -1.41
N ALA A 213 1.21 9.33 -1.14
CA ALA A 213 -0.16 9.31 -0.65
C ALA A 213 -0.30 10.00 0.70
N SER A 214 0.67 9.86 1.61
CA SER A 214 0.60 10.39 2.97
C SER A 214 1.10 11.82 3.13
N GLY A 215 1.81 12.38 2.14
CA GLY A 215 2.35 13.74 2.27
C GLY A 215 3.30 14.16 1.18
N VAL A 216 3.88 15.34 1.37
CA VAL A 216 4.85 15.96 0.45
C VAL A 216 6.16 16.15 1.19
N ILE A 217 7.25 15.68 0.57
CA ILE A 217 8.61 15.85 1.08
C ILE A 217 9.27 17.01 0.34
N SER A 218 9.73 18.00 1.07
CA SER A 218 10.44 19.17 0.54
C SER A 218 11.80 19.32 1.19
N LYS A 219 12.77 19.84 0.45
CA LYS A 219 14.00 20.35 1.04
C LYS A 219 13.65 21.58 1.89
N ALA A 220 14.29 21.71 3.03
CA ALA A 220 14.09 22.85 3.92
C ALA A 220 15.38 23.31 4.54
N THR A 221 15.38 24.57 4.95
CA THR A 221 16.39 25.21 5.79
C THR A 221 15.69 25.82 7.01
N TRP A 222 16.48 26.27 7.99
CA TRP A 222 15.94 26.82 9.22
C TRP A 222 15.94 28.34 9.18
N THR A 223 14.83 28.94 9.58
CA THR A 223 14.81 30.38 9.96
C THR A 223 15.38 30.59 11.35
N HIS A 224 15.22 29.58 12.22
CA HIS A 224 15.79 29.52 13.56
C HIS A 224 16.09 28.07 13.93
N ASN A 225 17.37 27.73 14.07
CA ASN A 225 17.83 26.36 14.34
C ASN A 225 18.24 26.23 15.82
N GLU A 226 17.25 26.19 16.69
CA GLU A 226 17.42 26.14 18.14
C GLU A 226 18.17 24.87 18.60
N HIS A 227 17.92 23.75 17.95
CA HIS A 227 18.48 22.44 18.33
C HIS A 227 19.80 22.09 17.63
N GLN A 228 20.36 23.03 16.88
CA GLN A 228 21.64 22.84 16.15
C GLN A 228 21.64 21.59 15.26
N LEU A 229 20.51 21.36 14.59
CA LEU A 229 20.36 20.32 13.62
C LEU A 229 21.06 20.67 12.30
N PRO A 230 21.22 19.73 11.34
CA PRO A 230 21.82 20.05 10.04
C PRO A 230 21.12 21.24 9.38
N ASP A 231 21.88 22.10 8.71
CA ASP A 231 21.37 23.33 8.08
C ASP A 231 20.36 23.04 6.98
N GLU A 232 20.56 21.98 6.21
CA GLU A 232 19.66 21.50 5.18
C GLU A 232 19.05 20.18 5.60
N VAL A 233 17.74 20.07 5.51
CA VAL A 233 16.96 18.91 5.93
C VAL A 233 15.87 18.60 4.91
N ALA A 234 15.29 17.41 5.03
CA ALA A 234 14.05 17.03 4.34
C ALA A 234 12.88 17.14 5.32
N VAL A 235 11.77 17.69 4.87
CA VAL A 235 10.55 17.82 5.68
C VAL A 235 9.41 17.12 4.95
N LYS A 236 8.85 16.10 5.60
CA LYS A 236 7.61 15.48 5.14
C LYS A 236 6.45 16.13 5.86
N VAL A 237 5.67 16.91 5.12
CA VAL A 237 4.40 17.48 5.59
C VAL A 237 3.30 16.50 5.27
N PHE A 238 2.67 15.95 6.32
CA PHE A 238 1.63 14.95 6.18
C PHE A 238 0.31 15.58 5.75
N LYS A 239 -0.43 14.87 4.91
CA LYS A 239 -1.84 15.18 4.62
C LYS A 239 -2.70 14.68 5.78
N GLY A 240 -3.75 15.41 6.11
CA GLY A 240 -4.64 15.07 7.24
C GLY A 240 -5.60 13.91 6.98
N GLU A 241 -5.56 13.27 5.82
CA GLU A 241 -6.51 12.27 5.37
C GLU A 241 -5.97 10.84 5.54
N VAL A 242 -6.89 9.87 5.69
CA VAL A 242 -6.53 8.47 5.66
C VAL A 242 -6.01 8.08 4.28
N THR A 243 -4.96 7.25 4.26
CA THR A 243 -4.37 6.71 3.03
C THR A 243 -4.69 5.22 2.89
N SER A 244 -4.24 4.61 1.80
CA SER A 244 -4.32 3.16 1.60
C SER A 244 -3.63 2.36 2.72
N ASP A 245 -2.72 2.98 3.44
CA ASP A 245 -1.89 2.32 4.46
C ASP A 245 -2.23 2.72 5.90
N GLY A 246 -3.00 3.80 6.10
CA GLY A 246 -3.44 4.24 7.40
C GLY A 246 -3.44 5.75 7.62
N TYR A 247 -3.43 6.19 8.89
CA TYR A 247 -3.37 7.60 9.25
C TYR A 247 -1.94 8.13 9.25
N PRO A 248 -1.72 9.37 8.78
CA PRO A 248 -0.40 10.01 8.80
C PRO A 248 0.25 10.10 10.18
N ASN A 249 -0.55 10.35 11.24
CA ASN A 249 0.00 10.39 12.59
C ASN A 249 0.55 9.03 13.03
N ASP A 250 -0.04 7.94 12.62
CA ASP A 250 0.47 6.58 12.92
C ASP A 250 1.79 6.32 12.19
N GLU A 251 1.95 6.83 10.98
CA GLU A 251 3.24 6.78 10.27
C GLU A 251 4.33 7.53 11.05
N LEU A 252 4.04 8.75 11.49
CA LEU A 252 4.97 9.54 12.29
C LEU A 252 5.39 8.79 13.56
N GLN A 253 4.43 8.25 14.30
CA GLN A 253 4.69 7.51 15.53
C GLN A 253 5.52 6.25 15.28
N ALA A 254 5.26 5.53 14.20
CA ALA A 254 6.04 4.36 13.81
C ALA A 254 7.49 4.72 13.46
N CYS A 255 7.71 5.81 12.71
CA CYS A 255 9.05 6.33 12.43
C CYS A 255 9.84 6.63 13.72
N LEU A 256 9.21 7.29 14.67
CA LEU A 256 9.83 7.64 15.95
C LEU A 256 10.13 6.40 16.78
N LYS A 257 9.20 5.43 16.81
CA LYS A 257 9.37 4.15 17.51
C LYS A 257 10.48 3.29 16.89
N ALA A 258 10.65 3.34 15.57
CA ALA A 258 11.72 2.63 14.88
C ALA A 258 13.12 3.10 15.33
N GLY A 259 13.26 4.38 15.68
CA GLY A 259 14.50 4.93 16.21
C GLY A 259 15.62 5.02 15.16
N SER A 260 16.86 5.15 15.65
CA SER A 260 18.03 5.34 14.79
C SER A 260 18.68 4.02 14.40
N HIS A 261 19.03 3.90 13.13
CA HIS A 261 19.80 2.77 12.57
C HIS A 261 20.58 3.26 11.34
N PRO A 262 21.80 2.74 11.07
CA PRO A 262 22.62 3.19 9.93
C PRO A 262 21.92 3.08 8.56
N ASN A 263 21.00 2.14 8.41
CA ASN A 263 20.28 1.88 7.15
C ASN A 263 18.84 2.40 7.16
N LEU A 264 18.47 3.20 8.16
CA LEU A 264 17.22 3.95 8.20
C LEU A 264 17.48 5.43 7.98
N VAL A 265 16.60 6.09 7.24
CA VAL A 265 16.61 7.55 7.13
C VAL A 265 16.39 8.14 8.52
N LYS A 266 17.31 9.01 8.96
CA LYS A 266 17.30 9.52 10.33
C LYS A 266 16.20 10.56 10.53
N SER A 267 15.37 10.36 11.54
CA SER A 267 14.43 11.36 12.05
C SER A 267 15.14 12.35 12.95
N LEU A 268 15.02 13.65 12.68
CA LEU A 268 15.73 14.73 13.37
C LEU A 268 14.85 15.52 14.32
N ALA A 269 13.61 15.81 13.91
CA ALA A 269 12.64 16.59 14.66
C ALA A 269 11.23 16.31 14.16
N GLN A 270 10.23 16.80 14.88
CA GLN A 270 8.82 16.68 14.53
C GLN A 270 8.09 18.00 14.72
N VAL A 271 7.03 18.20 13.94
CA VAL A 271 6.06 19.27 14.12
C VAL A 271 4.73 18.64 14.46
N GLN A 272 4.18 18.98 15.60
CA GLN A 272 2.84 18.56 16.04
C GLN A 272 1.99 19.78 16.40
N GLN A 273 1.47 20.42 15.38
CA GLN A 273 0.61 21.60 15.52
C GLN A 273 -0.78 21.28 14.92
N PRO A 274 -1.84 22.03 15.30
CA PRO A 274 -3.19 21.74 14.81
C PRO A 274 -3.33 21.66 13.29
N ASP A 275 -2.61 22.53 12.57
CA ASP A 275 -2.68 22.62 11.11
C ASP A 275 -1.48 22.00 10.40
N ASN A 276 -0.46 21.54 11.13
CA ASN A 276 0.77 21.04 10.56
C ASN A 276 1.30 19.84 11.34
N LEU A 277 1.25 18.70 10.71
CA LEU A 277 1.94 17.48 11.15
C LEU A 277 3.10 17.24 10.20
N ALA A 278 4.31 17.18 10.70
CA ALA A 278 5.49 16.99 9.86
C ALA A 278 6.60 16.22 10.57
N LEU A 279 7.42 15.53 9.77
CA LEU A 279 8.65 14.88 10.19
C LEU A 279 9.83 15.53 9.48
N ILE A 280 10.82 15.96 10.27
CA ILE A 280 12.08 16.51 9.77
C ILE A 280 13.11 15.36 9.77
N MET A 281 13.75 15.13 8.64
CA MET A 281 14.66 14.01 8.39
C MET A 281 15.97 14.49 7.77
N ASP A 282 17.00 13.65 7.85
CA ASP A 282 18.19 13.84 7.05
C ASP A 282 17.86 13.87 5.55
N LEU A 283 18.55 14.74 4.82
CA LEU A 283 18.52 14.68 3.36
C LEU A 283 19.18 13.38 2.89
N ILE A 284 18.50 12.70 1.99
CA ILE A 284 19.05 11.53 1.32
C ILE A 284 20.06 12.02 0.27
N PRO A 285 21.31 11.54 0.27
CA PRO A 285 22.28 11.91 -0.76
C PRO A 285 21.77 11.61 -2.17
N SER A 286 22.03 12.53 -3.09
CA SER A 286 21.48 12.47 -4.47
C SER A 286 21.92 11.27 -5.31
N HIS A 287 22.99 10.57 -4.87
CA HIS A 287 23.48 9.37 -5.57
C HIS A 287 22.71 8.09 -5.22
N TYR A 288 21.81 8.13 -4.23
CA TYR A 288 20.89 7.02 -3.96
C TYR A 288 19.75 6.98 -4.97
N GLN A 289 19.34 5.78 -5.34
CA GLN A 289 18.22 5.53 -6.26
C GLN A 289 17.40 4.34 -5.77
N ASN A 290 16.19 4.21 -6.27
CA ASN A 290 15.34 3.07 -5.96
C ASN A 290 15.96 1.77 -6.47
N LEU A 291 15.93 0.73 -5.63
CA LEU A 291 16.51 -0.58 -5.94
C LEU A 291 15.65 -1.34 -6.95
N GLY A 292 14.34 -1.10 -7.00
CA GLY A 292 13.43 -1.76 -7.90
C GLY A 292 12.28 -0.87 -8.35
N LEU A 293 11.39 -1.45 -9.14
CA LEU A 293 10.15 -0.83 -9.60
C LEU A 293 8.95 -1.51 -8.91
N PRO A 294 7.85 -0.77 -8.70
CA PRO A 294 6.68 -1.31 -8.02
C PRO A 294 6.06 -2.49 -8.80
N PRO A 295 5.27 -3.32 -8.10
CA PRO A 295 4.49 -4.36 -8.76
C PRO A 295 3.57 -3.80 -9.84
N THR A 296 3.34 -4.60 -10.87
CA THR A 296 2.36 -4.34 -11.92
C THR A 296 1.05 -5.06 -11.64
N LEU A 297 0.02 -4.81 -12.44
CA LEU A 297 -1.23 -5.57 -12.36
C LEU A 297 -1.02 -7.08 -12.57
N VAL A 298 -0.02 -7.45 -13.36
CA VAL A 298 0.33 -8.86 -13.62
C VAL A 298 1.07 -9.48 -12.44
N THR A 299 2.08 -8.80 -11.91
CA THR A 299 2.90 -9.32 -10.81
C THR A 299 2.21 -9.23 -9.45
N CYS A 300 1.19 -8.40 -9.32
CA CYS A 300 0.32 -8.19 -8.15
C CYS A 300 1.07 -7.77 -6.90
N THR A 301 1.80 -8.67 -6.26
CA THR A 301 2.53 -8.44 -5.01
C THR A 301 4.05 -8.52 -5.15
N ARG A 302 4.56 -8.78 -6.35
CA ARG A 302 6.01 -8.94 -6.58
C ARG A 302 6.56 -7.75 -7.36
N ASP A 303 7.69 -7.23 -6.92
CA ASP A 303 8.41 -6.15 -7.57
C ASP A 303 8.86 -6.50 -8.98
N THR A 304 9.11 -5.46 -9.76
CA THR A 304 9.69 -5.54 -11.09
C THR A 304 11.00 -4.74 -11.11
N PHE A 305 11.78 -4.93 -12.18
CA PHE A 305 13.05 -4.25 -12.38
C PHE A 305 13.18 -3.80 -13.83
N PRO A 306 13.96 -2.73 -14.11
CA PRO A 306 14.31 -2.41 -15.49
C PRO A 306 14.98 -3.59 -16.20
N ALA A 307 14.71 -3.75 -17.50
CA ALA A 307 15.15 -4.93 -18.26
C ALA A 307 16.66 -5.15 -18.30
N ASP A 308 17.42 -4.07 -18.22
CA ASP A 308 18.91 -4.06 -18.26
C ASP A 308 19.54 -3.90 -16.87
N PHE A 309 18.74 -3.94 -15.82
CA PHE A 309 19.25 -3.82 -14.44
C PHE A 309 19.65 -5.18 -13.90
N SER A 310 20.87 -5.25 -13.37
CA SER A 310 21.41 -6.45 -12.72
C SER A 310 22.36 -6.08 -11.61
N LEU A 311 22.53 -6.98 -10.66
CA LEU A 311 23.47 -6.86 -9.55
C LEU A 311 24.40 -8.08 -9.49
N GLU A 312 25.62 -7.87 -9.02
CA GLU A 312 26.53 -8.97 -8.70
C GLU A 312 26.15 -9.63 -7.37
N GLN A 313 26.49 -10.89 -7.20
CA GLN A 313 26.17 -11.65 -5.99
C GLN A 313 26.72 -10.96 -4.73
N THR A 314 27.91 -10.39 -4.79
CA THR A 314 28.52 -9.67 -3.66
C THR A 314 27.71 -8.43 -3.26
N GLN A 315 27.14 -7.72 -4.23
CA GLN A 315 26.25 -6.58 -3.97
C GLN A 315 24.94 -7.04 -3.33
N ILE A 316 24.34 -8.11 -3.86
CA ILE A 316 23.13 -8.71 -3.30
C ILE A 316 23.35 -9.16 -1.86
N ASP A 317 24.45 -9.85 -1.59
CA ASP A 317 24.78 -10.33 -0.24
C ASP A 317 24.91 -9.16 0.75
N LYS A 318 25.55 -8.07 0.34
CA LYS A 318 25.67 -6.87 1.15
C LYS A 318 24.33 -6.21 1.42
N ILE A 319 23.48 -6.07 0.39
CA ILE A 319 22.12 -5.51 0.53
C ILE A 319 21.27 -6.36 1.47
N VAL A 320 21.27 -7.67 1.28
CA VAL A 320 20.51 -8.61 2.11
C VAL A 320 20.97 -8.56 3.56
N GLN A 321 22.26 -8.52 3.82
CA GLN A 321 22.77 -8.42 5.19
C GLN A 321 22.33 -7.14 5.88
N GLN A 322 22.39 -6.00 5.20
CA GLN A 322 21.89 -4.74 5.73
C GLN A 322 20.39 -4.78 6.01
N MET A 323 19.60 -5.37 5.11
CA MET A 323 18.16 -5.48 5.30
C MET A 323 17.81 -6.41 6.47
N ARG A 324 18.56 -7.49 6.66
CA ARG A 324 18.41 -8.36 7.86
C ARG A 324 18.67 -7.58 9.13
N ASP A 325 19.69 -6.73 9.15
CA ASP A 325 20.03 -5.87 10.30
C ASP A 325 18.89 -4.86 10.58
N VAL A 326 18.34 -4.25 9.54
CA VAL A 326 17.16 -3.36 9.66
C VAL A 326 16.00 -4.10 10.31
N PHE A 327 15.67 -5.28 9.84
CA PHE A 327 14.54 -6.07 10.37
C PHE A 327 14.77 -6.52 11.81
N THR A 328 15.96 -6.94 12.15
CA THR A 328 16.31 -7.23 13.55
C THR A 328 16.09 -6.01 14.44
N HIS A 329 16.53 -4.84 13.98
CA HIS A 329 16.34 -3.58 14.71
C HIS A 329 14.86 -3.20 14.86
N LEU A 330 14.08 -3.26 13.78
CA LEU A 330 12.65 -2.94 13.82
C LEU A 330 11.90 -3.87 14.78
N HIS A 331 12.20 -5.17 14.76
CA HIS A 331 11.54 -6.14 15.64
C HIS A 331 11.94 -6.01 17.10
N GLN A 332 13.18 -5.59 17.40
CA GLN A 332 13.59 -5.21 18.74
C GLN A 332 12.76 -4.04 19.27
N ASN A 333 12.38 -3.09 18.40
CA ASN A 333 11.55 -1.95 18.72
C ASN A 333 10.04 -2.21 18.51
N LYS A 334 9.65 -3.44 18.20
CA LYS A 334 8.25 -3.84 17.99
C LYS A 334 7.55 -3.02 16.90
N VAL A 335 8.24 -2.76 15.82
CA VAL A 335 7.71 -2.11 14.62
C VAL A 335 7.66 -3.12 13.48
N CYS A 336 6.45 -3.29 12.90
CA CYS A 336 6.19 -4.04 11.69
C CYS A 336 6.24 -3.06 10.51
N HIS A 337 7.10 -3.29 9.52
CA HIS A 337 7.23 -2.39 8.38
C HIS A 337 6.01 -2.45 7.45
N GLY A 338 5.55 -3.64 7.12
CA GLY A 338 4.33 -3.88 6.37
C GLY A 338 4.42 -3.64 4.85
N ASP A 339 5.54 -3.13 4.36
CA ASP A 339 5.69 -2.77 2.93
C ASP A 339 7.14 -2.91 2.45
N LEU A 340 7.81 -3.97 2.87
CA LEU A 340 9.18 -4.24 2.43
C LEU A 340 9.21 -4.66 0.97
N TYR A 341 9.80 -3.80 0.16
CA TYR A 341 9.96 -3.99 -1.27
C TYR A 341 11.26 -3.33 -1.76
N ALA A 342 11.82 -3.83 -2.84
CA ALA A 342 12.95 -3.19 -3.52
C ALA A 342 12.59 -1.79 -4.02
N HIS A 343 11.35 -1.57 -4.47
CA HIS A 343 10.91 -0.24 -4.90
C HIS A 343 10.80 0.79 -3.76
N ASN A 344 10.73 0.34 -2.49
CA ASN A 344 10.75 1.19 -1.29
C ASN A 344 12.13 1.25 -0.64
N THR A 345 13.13 0.66 -1.25
CA THR A 345 14.51 0.61 -0.76
C THR A 345 15.39 1.45 -1.67
N LEU A 346 16.17 2.34 -1.08
CA LEU A 346 17.19 3.13 -1.78
C LEU A 346 18.55 2.46 -1.67
N PHE A 347 19.35 2.56 -2.72
CA PHE A 347 20.71 2.02 -2.72
C PHE A 347 21.67 2.92 -3.50
N ASP A 348 22.96 2.75 -3.24
CA ASP A 348 24.04 3.42 -3.94
C ASP A 348 24.95 2.42 -4.70
N ARG A 349 25.97 2.94 -5.38
CA ARG A 349 26.91 2.12 -6.16
C ARG A 349 27.70 1.10 -5.32
N ASP A 350 27.89 1.40 -4.05
CA ASP A 350 28.62 0.55 -3.11
C ASP A 350 27.68 -0.46 -2.41
N ALA A 351 26.46 -0.59 -2.90
CA ALA A 351 25.41 -1.45 -2.34
C ALA A 351 25.04 -1.12 -0.88
N ASN A 352 25.19 0.15 -0.46
CA ASN A 352 24.61 0.64 0.78
C ASN A 352 23.14 0.89 0.59
N ILE A 353 22.31 0.60 1.59
CA ILE A 353 20.87 0.81 1.51
C ILE A 353 20.36 1.81 2.55
N LEU A 354 19.26 2.46 2.21
CA LEU A 354 18.45 3.27 3.12
C LEU A 354 16.99 2.88 2.97
N VAL A 355 16.32 2.70 4.11
CA VAL A 355 14.88 2.44 4.21
C VAL A 355 14.23 3.61 4.92
N GLY A 356 13.21 4.21 4.33
CA GLY A 356 12.64 5.44 4.88
C GLY A 356 11.13 5.60 4.74
N ASP A 357 10.44 4.66 4.08
CA ASP A 357 9.00 4.70 3.94
C ASP A 357 8.33 3.84 5.01
N PHE A 358 7.68 4.50 5.97
CA PHE A 358 6.95 3.88 7.08
C PHE A 358 5.44 4.06 6.96
N GLY A 359 4.93 4.37 5.78
CA GLY A 359 3.49 4.61 5.56
C GLY A 359 2.60 3.45 5.99
N ALA A 360 3.06 2.21 5.77
CA ALA A 360 2.33 1.00 6.14
C ALA A 360 2.78 0.40 7.49
N ALA A 361 3.66 1.08 8.22
CA ALA A 361 4.21 0.53 9.46
C ALA A 361 3.18 0.50 10.59
N SER A 362 3.29 -0.51 11.42
CA SER A 362 2.42 -0.72 12.58
C SER A 362 3.26 -1.10 13.81
N MET A 363 2.91 -0.55 14.97
CA MET A 363 3.51 -0.94 16.23
C MET A 363 2.76 -2.12 16.82
N TYR A 364 3.47 -3.09 17.41
CA TYR A 364 2.86 -4.32 17.91
C TYR A 364 3.28 -4.69 19.34
N HIS A 365 3.88 -3.78 20.10
CA HIS A 365 4.29 -4.02 21.49
C HIS A 365 3.13 -4.31 22.43
N MET A 366 1.90 -3.87 22.11
CA MET A 366 0.69 -4.11 22.90
C MET A 366 0.07 -5.51 22.69
N LEU A 367 0.50 -6.23 21.65
CA LEU A 367 -0.01 -7.55 21.33
C LEU A 367 0.56 -8.63 22.29
N SER A 368 -0.08 -9.78 22.37
CA SER A 368 0.45 -10.93 23.10
C SER A 368 1.77 -11.40 22.53
N GLU A 369 2.57 -12.09 23.30
CA GLU A 369 3.86 -12.64 22.85
C GLU A 369 3.70 -13.58 21.66
N SER A 370 2.67 -14.41 21.66
CA SER A 370 2.33 -15.28 20.54
C SER A 370 2.00 -14.50 19.26
N GLN A 371 1.19 -13.46 19.38
CA GLN A 371 0.84 -12.59 18.25
C GLN A 371 2.07 -11.83 17.73
N GLN A 372 2.91 -11.33 18.62
CA GLN A 372 4.18 -10.68 18.24
C GLN A 372 5.07 -11.62 17.42
N GLN A 373 5.14 -12.88 17.82
CA GLN A 373 5.89 -13.88 17.07
C GLN A 373 5.30 -14.11 15.67
N GLN A 374 3.99 -14.18 15.58
CA GLN A 374 3.30 -14.31 14.27
C GLN A 374 3.56 -13.09 13.36
N ILE A 375 3.58 -11.88 13.89
CA ILE A 375 3.96 -10.67 13.14
C ILE A 375 5.39 -10.80 12.61
N ARG A 376 6.33 -11.25 13.41
CA ARG A 376 7.71 -11.47 12.96
C ARG A 376 7.80 -12.50 11.83
N GLN A 377 7.00 -13.57 11.89
CA GLN A 377 6.93 -14.56 10.81
C GLN A 377 6.37 -13.99 9.51
N ILE A 378 5.36 -13.12 9.61
CA ILE A 378 4.80 -12.41 8.46
C ILE A 378 5.89 -11.54 7.81
N GLU A 379 6.61 -10.76 8.59
CA GLU A 379 7.69 -9.90 8.09
C GLU A 379 8.85 -10.72 7.51
N GLN A 380 9.14 -11.89 8.06
CA GLN A 380 10.15 -12.80 7.54
C GLN A 380 9.81 -13.27 6.12
N ARG A 381 8.52 -13.51 5.83
CA ARG A 381 8.09 -13.85 4.46
C ARG A 381 8.34 -12.70 3.47
N ALA A 382 8.10 -11.46 3.89
CA ALA A 382 8.42 -10.29 3.07
C ALA A 382 9.92 -10.19 2.78
N LEU A 383 10.75 -10.46 3.77
CA LEU A 383 12.21 -10.51 3.61
C LEU A 383 12.65 -11.61 2.64
N GLU A 384 12.05 -12.79 2.71
CA GLU A 384 12.31 -13.89 1.78
C GLU A 384 11.94 -13.51 0.34
N HIS A 385 10.80 -12.85 0.12
CA HIS A 385 10.42 -12.33 -1.18
C HIS A 385 11.41 -11.28 -1.70
N PHE A 386 11.86 -10.38 -0.84
CA PHE A 386 12.87 -9.39 -1.19
C PHE A 386 14.18 -10.06 -1.65
N ILE A 387 14.63 -11.08 -0.95
CA ILE A 387 15.83 -11.85 -1.29
C ILE A 387 15.64 -12.57 -2.63
N ASP A 388 14.50 -13.21 -2.85
CA ASP A 388 14.20 -13.91 -4.11
C ASP A 388 14.12 -12.95 -5.29
N ASP A 389 13.53 -11.78 -5.10
CA ASP A 389 13.46 -10.74 -6.13
C ASP A 389 14.85 -10.26 -6.54
N LEU A 390 15.76 -10.05 -5.59
CA LEU A 390 17.15 -9.69 -5.88
C LEU A 390 17.90 -10.84 -6.56
N ALA A 391 17.67 -12.07 -6.16
CA ALA A 391 18.29 -13.24 -6.80
C ALA A 391 17.89 -13.34 -8.27
N SER A 392 16.68 -12.91 -8.64
CA SER A 392 16.19 -12.95 -10.03
C SER A 392 16.96 -12.01 -10.98
N ILE A 393 17.63 -11.01 -10.45
CA ILE A 393 18.42 -10.02 -11.22
C ILE A 393 19.94 -10.19 -11.03
N CYS A 394 20.36 -11.29 -10.42
CA CYS A 394 21.75 -11.61 -10.25
C CYS A 394 22.43 -11.88 -11.60
N VAL A 395 23.57 -11.26 -11.83
CA VAL A 395 24.41 -11.59 -13.01
C VAL A 395 24.91 -13.01 -12.88
N GLN A 396 24.50 -13.88 -13.83
CA GLN A 396 25.11 -15.20 -13.96
C GLN A 396 26.52 -15.02 -14.51
N THR A 397 27.53 -15.33 -13.70
CA THR A 397 28.90 -15.50 -14.22
C THR A 397 28.85 -16.61 -15.25
N PRO A 398 29.36 -16.40 -16.49
CA PRO A 398 29.50 -17.51 -17.44
C PRO A 398 30.35 -18.57 -16.73
N ASP A 399 29.87 -19.81 -16.74
CA ASP A 399 30.64 -20.96 -16.29
C ASP A 399 32.04 -20.83 -16.86
N LYS A 400 33.04 -20.76 -16.01
CA LYS A 400 34.45 -20.92 -16.46
C LYS A 400 34.48 -22.25 -17.15
N ILE A 401 34.53 -22.23 -18.47
CA ILE A 401 34.88 -23.40 -19.25
C ILE A 401 36.25 -23.82 -18.74
N VAL A 402 36.27 -24.86 -17.91
CA VAL A 402 37.51 -25.49 -17.49
C VAL A 402 38.05 -26.17 -18.74
N ALA A 403 39.09 -25.58 -19.33
CA ALA A 403 39.83 -26.17 -20.44
C ALA A 403 40.77 -27.24 -19.88
#